data_8e9f5fd033a44651b980f72cb1b65fb4
#
_entry.id   8e9f5fd033a44651b980f72cb1b65fb4
#
_cell.length_a   1.000
_cell.length_b   1.000
_cell.length_c   1.000
_cell.angle_alpha   90.00
_cell.angle_beta   90.00
_cell.angle_gamma   90.00
#
_symmetry.space_group_name_H-M   'P 1'
#
loop_
_entity.id
_entity.type
_entity.pdbx_description
1 polymer ?
#
loop_
_entity_poly.entity_id
_entity_poly.type
_entity_poly.pdbx_seq_one_letter_code
_entity_poly.pdbx_strand_id
1 'polypeptide(L)'
;LVGSEMCIRDRHIAGMTKSQIAALVKKRLMEENLVNDPVVTVEFMNLYFSVLGEVKTPGKYAITKDQITLLEAISVAGDLSIYGKRDAIFVIREENGERVTHWVDIRSKDLFNSPVYYLKQNDVVYVQPNKVRAGQSTINENSVKSVSLWISIGSFLSSLGVLLFK
;
A
#
# COMPACT_ATOMS: atom_id res chain seq x y z
N LEU A 1 -9.66 -12.18 -15.36
CA LEU A 1 -10.24 -13.36 -14.71
C LEU A 1 -10.07 -14.54 -15.66
N VAL A 2 -8.91 -15.19 -15.57
CA VAL A 2 -8.67 -16.45 -16.25
C VAL A 2 -9.28 -17.54 -15.39
N GLY A 3 -10.27 -18.23 -15.96
CA GLY A 3 -10.79 -19.52 -15.69
C GLY A 3 -10.56 -20.14 -14.33
N SER A 4 -11.55 -20.07 -13.44
CA SER A 4 -11.83 -21.16 -12.56
C SER A 4 -12.76 -22.11 -13.32
N GLU A 5 -12.18 -22.95 -14.15
CA GLU A 5 -12.83 -24.16 -14.65
C GLU A 5 -12.95 -25.13 -13.47
N MET A 6 -13.87 -24.87 -12.59
CA MET A 6 -14.36 -25.89 -11.71
C MET A 6 -15.58 -26.53 -12.36
N CYS A 7 -15.62 -27.85 -12.44
CA CYS A 7 -16.54 -28.73 -13.16
C CYS A 7 -18.05 -28.57 -12.87
N ILE A 8 -18.52 -27.38 -12.68
CA ILE A 8 -19.92 -26.99 -12.65
C ILE A 8 -20.10 -26.01 -13.79
N ARG A 9 -20.47 -26.52 -14.96
CA ARG A 9 -20.81 -25.82 -16.21
C ARG A 9 -20.70 -24.31 -16.16
N ASP A 10 -19.88 -23.73 -17.07
CA ASP A 10 -19.63 -22.30 -17.29
C ASP A 10 -20.81 -21.42 -16.95
N ARG A 11 -20.62 -20.52 -15.97
CA ARG A 11 -21.64 -19.56 -15.57
C ARG A 11 -21.06 -18.16 -15.53
N HIS A 12 -21.80 -17.29 -16.17
CA HIS A 12 -21.50 -15.89 -16.11
C HIS A 12 -21.89 -15.35 -14.73
N ILE A 13 -20.87 -15.07 -13.87
CA ILE A 13 -21.02 -14.50 -12.52
C ILE A 13 -20.55 -13.05 -12.47
N ALA A 14 -20.14 -12.48 -13.62
CA ALA A 14 -19.68 -11.12 -13.67
C ALA A 14 -20.77 -10.14 -13.23
N GLY A 15 -20.45 -9.23 -12.33
CA GLY A 15 -21.38 -8.25 -11.78
C GLY A 15 -22.27 -8.72 -10.63
N MET A 16 -22.18 -9.98 -10.21
CA MET A 16 -22.93 -10.50 -9.08
C MET A 16 -22.21 -10.24 -7.75
N THR A 17 -22.99 -10.01 -6.70
CA THR A 17 -22.49 -9.95 -5.32
C THR A 17 -22.22 -11.36 -4.78
N LYS A 18 -21.41 -11.49 -3.71
CA LYS A 18 -21.14 -12.77 -3.04
C LYS A 18 -22.42 -13.52 -2.65
N SER A 19 -23.39 -12.79 -2.11
CA SER A 19 -24.69 -13.36 -1.71
C SER A 19 -25.50 -13.87 -2.90
N GLN A 20 -25.48 -13.16 -4.02
CA GLN A 20 -26.15 -13.60 -5.25
C GLN A 20 -25.50 -14.86 -5.83
N ILE A 21 -24.16 -14.92 -5.83
CA ILE A 21 -23.43 -16.10 -6.29
C ILE A 21 -23.73 -17.29 -5.37
N ALA A 22 -23.69 -17.10 -4.05
CA ALA A 22 -24.01 -18.14 -3.09
C ALA A 22 -25.45 -18.69 -3.27
N ALA A 23 -26.42 -17.80 -3.45
CA ALA A 23 -27.81 -18.18 -3.71
C ALA A 23 -27.98 -18.93 -5.04
N LEU A 24 -27.29 -18.48 -6.09
CA LEU A 24 -27.29 -19.14 -7.40
C LEU A 24 -26.76 -20.58 -7.30
N VAL A 25 -25.61 -20.74 -6.62
CA VAL A 25 -24.98 -22.07 -6.44
C VAL A 25 -25.86 -22.96 -5.56
N LYS A 26 -26.37 -22.44 -4.43
CA LYS A 26 -27.28 -23.17 -3.54
C LYS A 26 -28.50 -23.68 -4.31
N LYS A 27 -29.17 -22.79 -5.05
CA LYS A 27 -30.36 -23.13 -5.84
C LYS A 27 -30.09 -24.28 -6.80
N ARG A 28 -28.94 -24.28 -7.47
CA ARG A 28 -28.58 -25.31 -8.43
C ARG A 28 -28.27 -26.67 -7.79
N LEU A 29 -27.54 -26.65 -6.67
CA LEU A 29 -27.24 -27.87 -5.93
C LEU A 29 -28.53 -28.58 -5.46
N MET A 30 -29.57 -27.80 -5.13
CA MET A 30 -30.89 -28.29 -4.75
C MET A 30 -31.69 -28.77 -5.97
N GLU A 31 -31.69 -28.04 -7.10
CA GLU A 31 -32.39 -28.41 -8.33
C GLU A 31 -31.87 -29.75 -8.92
N GLU A 32 -30.55 -29.95 -8.84
CA GLU A 32 -29.90 -31.19 -9.34
C GLU A 32 -29.96 -32.34 -8.30
N ASN A 33 -30.66 -32.17 -7.17
CA ASN A 33 -30.77 -33.14 -6.08
C ASN A 33 -29.42 -33.69 -5.57
N LEU A 34 -28.35 -32.90 -5.70
CA LEU A 34 -27.02 -33.34 -5.29
C LEU A 34 -26.83 -33.27 -3.78
N VAL A 35 -27.45 -32.30 -3.12
CA VAL A 35 -27.34 -32.07 -1.67
C VAL A 35 -28.63 -31.48 -1.12
N ASN A 36 -29.05 -31.96 0.05
CA ASN A 36 -30.17 -31.41 0.81
C ASN A 36 -29.68 -30.24 1.68
N ASP A 37 -30.24 -29.02 1.48
CA ASP A 37 -29.96 -27.77 2.20
C ASP A 37 -28.46 -27.43 2.38
N PRO A 38 -27.72 -27.22 1.28
CA PRO A 38 -26.32 -26.88 1.35
C PRO A 38 -26.09 -25.45 1.90
N VAL A 39 -25.03 -25.31 2.71
CA VAL A 39 -24.48 -23.97 3.07
C VAL A 39 -23.40 -23.65 2.06
N VAL A 40 -23.57 -22.55 1.30
CA VAL A 40 -22.61 -22.10 0.29
C VAL A 40 -21.93 -20.83 0.78
N THR A 41 -20.62 -20.88 0.96
CA THR A 41 -19.80 -19.70 1.28
C THR A 41 -19.00 -19.29 0.05
N VAL A 42 -19.07 -18.04 -0.30
CA VAL A 42 -18.33 -17.46 -1.43
C VAL A 42 -17.30 -16.47 -0.90
N GLU A 43 -16.03 -16.72 -1.21
CA GLU A 43 -14.92 -15.86 -0.84
C GLU A 43 -14.16 -15.41 -2.10
N PHE A 44 -13.78 -14.13 -2.14
CA PHE A 44 -12.84 -13.66 -3.16
C PHE A 44 -11.43 -14.01 -2.73
N MET A 45 -10.76 -14.79 -3.55
CA MET A 45 -9.36 -15.12 -3.33
C MET A 45 -8.47 -14.15 -4.13
N ASN A 46 -7.23 -13.95 -3.63
CA ASN A 46 -6.21 -13.16 -4.33
C ASN A 46 -6.53 -11.66 -4.49
N LEU A 47 -7.30 -11.06 -3.57
CA LEU A 47 -7.40 -9.62 -3.49
C LEU A 47 -6.20 -9.05 -2.73
N TYR A 48 -5.48 -8.12 -3.34
CA TYR A 48 -4.27 -7.51 -2.76
C TYR A 48 -4.27 -6.01 -2.95
N PHE A 49 -3.59 -5.33 -2.02
CA PHE A 49 -3.13 -3.96 -2.16
C PHE A 49 -1.63 -3.91 -1.85
N SER A 50 -0.96 -2.82 -2.20
CA SER A 50 0.46 -2.63 -1.92
C SER A 50 0.67 -1.38 -1.08
N VAL A 51 1.60 -1.45 -0.11
CA VAL A 51 2.02 -0.28 0.67
C VAL A 51 3.51 -0.06 0.44
N LEU A 52 3.87 1.14 0.03
CA LEU A 52 5.23 1.51 -0.33
C LEU A 52 5.64 2.83 0.34
N GLY A 53 6.95 3.11 0.34
CA GLY A 53 7.52 4.34 0.89
C GLY A 53 7.86 4.23 2.36
N GLU A 54 7.63 5.30 3.12
CA GLU A 54 8.09 5.42 4.50
C GLU A 54 7.11 4.78 5.51
N VAL A 55 7.00 3.46 5.43
CA VAL A 55 6.33 2.57 6.39
C VAL A 55 7.32 1.57 6.95
N LYS A 56 7.00 0.92 8.06
CA LYS A 56 7.93 -0.05 8.69
C LYS A 56 8.15 -1.29 7.84
N THR A 57 7.09 -1.82 7.25
CA THR A 57 7.13 -3.04 6.43
C THR A 57 6.45 -2.77 5.08
N PRO A 58 7.16 -2.18 4.10
CA PRO A 58 6.60 -2.03 2.76
C PRO A 58 6.41 -3.41 2.11
N GLY A 59 5.31 -3.57 1.37
CA GLY A 59 5.01 -4.86 0.76
C GLY A 59 3.63 -4.94 0.12
N LYS A 60 3.31 -6.14 -0.35
CA LYS A 60 2.01 -6.51 -0.89
C LYS A 60 1.23 -7.28 0.18
N TYR A 61 0.00 -6.86 0.44
CA TYR A 61 -0.86 -7.38 1.50
C TYR A 61 -2.15 -7.92 0.94
N ALA A 62 -2.60 -9.06 1.46
CA ALA A 62 -3.89 -9.64 1.08
C ALA A 62 -5.04 -8.92 1.78
N ILE A 63 -6.13 -8.72 1.06
CA ILE A 63 -7.40 -8.25 1.63
C ILE A 63 -8.18 -9.48 2.10
N THR A 64 -8.20 -9.70 3.41
CA THR A 64 -8.84 -10.87 4.03
C THR A 64 -10.28 -10.60 4.46
N LYS A 65 -10.71 -9.34 4.42
CA LYS A 65 -12.06 -8.88 4.76
C LYS A 65 -12.79 -8.39 3.51
N ASP A 66 -14.08 -8.16 3.62
CA ASP A 66 -14.87 -7.60 2.51
C ASP A 66 -14.45 -6.18 2.13
N GLN A 67 -13.96 -5.42 3.11
CA GLN A 67 -13.43 -4.07 2.93
C GLN A 67 -12.23 -3.86 3.84
N ILE A 68 -11.27 -3.08 3.38
CA ILE A 68 -10.14 -2.62 4.17
C ILE A 68 -10.01 -1.11 4.02
N THR A 69 -9.82 -0.41 5.13
CA THR A 69 -9.63 1.04 5.14
C THR A 69 -8.17 1.40 4.91
N LEU A 70 -7.90 2.62 4.46
CA LEU A 70 -6.54 3.15 4.32
C LEU A 70 -5.77 3.09 5.65
N LEU A 71 -6.44 3.37 6.77
CA LEU A 71 -5.81 3.32 8.10
C LEU A 71 -5.46 1.89 8.51
N GLU A 72 -6.33 0.92 8.23
CA GLU A 72 -6.02 -0.49 8.47
C GLU A 72 -4.85 -0.96 7.60
N ALA A 73 -4.79 -0.54 6.33
CA ALA A 73 -3.69 -0.88 5.43
C ALA A 73 -2.35 -0.34 5.94
N ILE A 74 -2.32 0.89 6.44
CA ILE A 74 -1.12 1.48 7.07
C ILE A 74 -0.76 0.71 8.35
N SER A 75 -1.76 0.34 9.17
CA SER A 75 -1.56 -0.42 10.39
C SER A 75 -0.94 -1.80 10.12
N VAL A 76 -1.42 -2.52 9.09
CA VAL A 76 -0.86 -3.83 8.68
C VAL A 76 0.59 -3.68 8.20
N ALA A 77 0.93 -2.55 7.55
CA ALA A 77 2.30 -2.21 7.18
C ALA A 77 3.17 -1.74 8.37
N GLY A 78 2.67 -1.86 9.61
CA GLY A 78 3.40 -1.53 10.84
C GLY A 78 3.46 -0.05 11.17
N ASP A 79 2.56 0.75 10.61
CA ASP A 79 2.50 2.21 10.70
C ASP A 79 3.61 2.93 9.90
N LEU A 80 3.48 4.25 9.80
CA LEU A 80 4.48 5.09 9.16
C LEU A 80 5.80 5.08 9.92
N SER A 81 6.91 5.18 9.20
CA SER A 81 8.20 5.45 9.81
C SER A 81 8.23 6.87 10.41
N ILE A 82 9.24 7.16 11.22
CA ILE A 82 9.46 8.53 11.77
C ILE A 82 9.73 9.56 10.65
N TYR A 83 10.05 9.10 9.47
CA TYR A 83 10.29 9.93 8.28
C TYR A 83 9.09 10.02 7.36
N GLY A 84 8.03 9.26 7.60
CA GLY A 84 6.81 9.25 6.80
C GLY A 84 5.97 10.51 7.04
N LYS A 85 5.54 11.14 5.94
CA LYS A 85 4.62 12.28 6.00
C LYS A 85 3.18 11.80 6.16
N ARG A 86 2.52 12.26 7.24
CA ARG A 86 1.10 11.98 7.50
C ARG A 86 0.15 12.82 6.67
N ASP A 87 0.64 13.93 6.13
CA ASP A 87 -0.10 14.88 5.29
C ASP A 87 0.09 14.63 3.79
N ALA A 88 0.88 13.64 3.40
CA ALA A 88 1.21 13.36 2.01
C ALA A 88 1.27 11.86 1.75
N ILE A 89 0.12 11.23 1.78
CA ILE A 89 -0.08 9.85 1.39
C ILE A 89 -0.79 9.84 0.04
N PHE A 90 -0.29 9.06 -0.90
CA PHE A 90 -0.90 8.89 -2.21
C PHE A 90 -1.53 7.51 -2.30
N VAL A 91 -2.75 7.46 -2.77
CA VAL A 91 -3.39 6.23 -3.19
C VAL A 91 -3.51 6.25 -4.71
N ILE A 92 -2.81 5.34 -5.35
CA ILE A 92 -2.81 5.18 -6.81
C ILE A 92 -3.79 4.06 -7.12
N ARG A 93 -4.84 4.40 -7.86
CA ARG A 93 -5.92 3.50 -8.26
C ARG A 93 -6.08 3.49 -9.77
N GLU A 94 -6.39 2.35 -10.32
CA GLU A 94 -6.78 2.24 -11.72
C GLU A 94 -8.30 2.47 -11.83
N GLU A 95 -8.70 3.51 -12.55
CA GLU A 95 -10.09 3.88 -12.80
C GLU A 95 -10.28 4.03 -14.31
N ASN A 96 -11.22 3.25 -14.89
CA ASN A 96 -11.52 3.27 -16.33
C ASN A 96 -10.30 3.04 -17.25
N GLY A 97 -9.31 2.27 -16.79
CA GLY A 97 -8.07 2.00 -17.55
C GLY A 97 -6.98 3.07 -17.40
N GLU A 98 -7.23 4.12 -16.63
CA GLU A 98 -6.25 5.16 -16.30
C GLU A 98 -5.82 5.07 -14.83
N ARG A 99 -4.57 5.43 -14.54
CA ARG A 99 -4.07 5.49 -13.18
C ARG A 99 -4.29 6.86 -12.60
N VAL A 100 -5.17 6.93 -11.61
CA VAL A 100 -5.49 8.15 -10.87
C VAL A 100 -4.76 8.14 -9.53
N THR A 101 -4.16 9.27 -9.18
CA THR A 101 -3.47 9.46 -7.90
C THR A 101 -4.30 10.36 -7.01
N HIS A 102 -4.73 9.85 -5.88
CA HIS A 102 -5.46 10.59 -4.86
C HIS A 102 -4.52 10.98 -3.73
N TRP A 103 -4.47 12.25 -3.39
CA TRP A 103 -3.74 12.74 -2.23
C TRP A 103 -4.61 12.69 -1.00
N VAL A 104 -4.06 12.18 0.09
CA VAL A 104 -4.75 12.00 1.37
C VAL A 104 -3.89 12.52 2.52
N ASP A 105 -4.49 13.34 3.39
CA ASP A 105 -3.94 13.70 4.70
C ASP A 105 -4.69 12.89 5.77
N ILE A 106 -3.99 11.96 6.44
CA ILE A 106 -4.62 11.13 7.48
C ILE A 106 -4.89 11.86 8.79
N ARG A 107 -4.48 13.11 8.91
CA ARG A 107 -4.77 13.98 10.07
C ARG A 107 -6.08 14.76 9.88
N SER A 108 -6.55 14.88 8.63
CA SER A 108 -7.78 15.58 8.30
C SER A 108 -9.00 14.71 8.51
N LYS A 109 -10.10 15.32 8.96
CA LYS A 109 -11.42 14.68 9.01
C LYS A 109 -11.96 14.33 7.62
N ASP A 110 -11.50 15.03 6.58
CA ASP A 110 -11.90 14.79 5.19
C ASP A 110 -11.48 13.41 4.67
N LEU A 111 -10.53 12.77 5.37
CA LEU A 111 -10.13 11.39 5.11
C LEU A 111 -11.35 10.45 5.01
N PHE A 112 -12.29 10.56 5.94
CA PHE A 112 -13.45 9.66 6.02
C PHE A 112 -14.44 9.83 4.85
N ASN A 113 -14.40 10.99 4.19
CA ASN A 113 -15.20 11.30 3.00
C ASN A 113 -14.44 11.07 1.69
N SER A 114 -13.19 10.63 1.77
CA SER A 114 -12.34 10.39 0.61
C SER A 114 -12.83 9.17 -0.19
N PRO A 115 -12.85 9.22 -1.53
CA PRO A 115 -13.22 8.08 -2.38
C PRO A 115 -12.24 6.91 -2.24
N VAL A 116 -11.06 7.14 -1.67
CA VAL A 116 -10.02 6.14 -1.45
C VAL A 116 -9.87 5.74 0.02
N TYR A 117 -10.81 6.14 0.89
CA TYR A 117 -10.82 5.69 2.27
C TYR A 117 -10.93 4.16 2.37
N TYR A 118 -11.80 3.55 1.56
CA TYR A 118 -11.83 2.11 1.34
C TYR A 118 -10.96 1.74 0.15
N LEU A 119 -9.97 0.91 0.40
CA LEU A 119 -9.08 0.43 -0.64
C LEU A 119 -9.76 -0.62 -1.51
N LYS A 120 -9.40 -0.61 -2.80
CA LYS A 120 -9.81 -1.59 -3.80
C LYS A 120 -8.63 -2.52 -4.13
N GLN A 121 -8.94 -3.58 -4.83
CA GLN A 121 -7.94 -4.48 -5.40
C GLN A 121 -6.94 -3.72 -6.27
N ASN A 122 -5.66 -4.04 -6.12
CA ASN A 122 -4.51 -3.45 -6.81
C ASN A 122 -4.22 -1.98 -6.49
N ASP A 123 -4.89 -1.37 -5.49
CA ASP A 123 -4.50 -0.06 -5.00
C ASP A 123 -3.06 -0.06 -4.49
N VAL A 124 -2.35 1.01 -4.77
CA VAL A 124 -1.01 1.24 -4.24
C VAL A 124 -1.03 2.44 -3.31
N VAL A 125 -0.76 2.20 -2.03
CA VAL A 125 -0.60 3.24 -1.01
C VAL A 125 0.87 3.62 -0.94
N TYR A 126 1.19 4.87 -1.25
CA TYR A 126 2.56 5.38 -1.19
C TYR A 126 2.68 6.49 -0.14
N VAL A 127 3.55 6.27 0.83
CA VAL A 127 3.85 7.23 1.89
C VAL A 127 5.11 8.02 1.53
N GLN A 128 4.96 9.34 1.35
CA GLN A 128 6.10 10.21 1.04
C GLN A 128 7.09 10.32 2.19
N PRO A 129 8.41 10.34 1.89
CA PRO A 129 9.42 10.69 2.85
C PRO A 129 9.37 12.19 3.20
N ASN A 130 9.79 12.54 4.40
CA ASN A 130 10.02 13.93 4.78
C ASN A 130 11.31 14.48 4.14
N LYS A 131 11.51 15.80 4.26
CA LYS A 131 12.69 16.47 3.67
C LYS A 131 14.03 15.94 4.19
N VAL A 132 14.07 15.49 5.44
CA VAL A 132 15.29 14.94 6.05
C VAL A 132 15.68 13.63 5.37
N ARG A 133 14.72 12.74 5.15
CA ARG A 133 14.95 11.45 4.48
C ARG A 133 15.23 11.64 2.99
N ALA A 134 14.48 12.52 2.33
CA ALA A 134 14.72 12.85 0.92
C ALA A 134 16.12 13.44 0.70
N GLY A 135 16.60 14.30 1.61
CA GLY A 135 17.95 14.85 1.54
C GLY A 135 19.06 13.84 1.80
N GLN A 136 18.78 12.74 2.49
CA GLN A 136 19.77 11.65 2.68
C GLN A 136 20.02 10.82 1.42
N SER A 137 19.12 10.86 0.45
CA SER A 137 19.27 10.16 -0.82
C SER A 137 20.15 10.91 -1.83
N THR A 138 20.39 12.20 -1.59
CA THR A 138 21.27 13.05 -2.41
C THR A 138 22.64 13.18 -1.75
N ILE A 139 23.60 12.39 -2.20
CA ILE A 139 24.95 12.26 -1.59
C ILE A 139 25.71 13.60 -1.56
N ASN A 140 25.47 14.50 -2.50
CA ASN A 140 26.28 15.72 -2.66
C ASN A 140 25.91 16.91 -1.74
N GLU A 141 24.65 17.07 -1.35
CA GLU A 141 24.26 18.26 -0.55
C GLU A 141 24.52 18.09 0.96
N ASN A 142 24.39 16.87 1.49
CA ASN A 142 24.57 16.62 2.92
C ASN A 142 26.03 16.41 3.32
N SER A 143 26.88 15.95 2.41
CA SER A 143 28.31 15.76 2.69
C SER A 143 29.02 17.09 2.91
N VAL A 144 28.71 18.11 2.12
CA VAL A 144 29.29 19.47 2.23
C VAL A 144 28.77 20.22 3.46
N LYS A 145 27.54 19.93 3.90
CA LYS A 145 26.90 20.54 5.08
C LYS A 145 27.27 19.82 6.41
N SER A 146 27.98 18.71 6.36
CA SER A 146 28.33 17.99 7.59
C SER A 146 29.47 18.73 8.33
N VAL A 147 29.19 19.07 9.59
CA VAL A 147 30.18 19.70 10.49
C VAL A 147 31.44 18.85 10.62
N SER A 148 31.30 17.53 10.59
CA SER A 148 32.39 16.58 10.67
C SER A 148 33.39 16.69 9.51
N LEU A 149 32.92 16.99 8.30
CA LEU A 149 33.79 17.19 7.13
C LEU A 149 34.64 18.47 7.31
N TRP A 150 34.04 19.55 7.78
CA TRP A 150 34.77 20.80 8.04
C TRP A 150 35.77 20.65 9.19
N ILE A 151 35.43 19.92 10.25
CA ILE A 151 36.34 19.61 11.34
C ILE A 151 37.52 18.77 10.82
N SER A 152 37.28 17.76 9.99
CA SER A 152 38.35 16.94 9.38
C SER A 152 39.29 17.75 8.50
N ILE A 153 38.74 18.65 7.67
CA ILE A 153 39.54 19.55 6.84
C ILE A 153 40.38 20.50 7.71
N GLY A 154 39.77 21.09 8.74
CA GLY A 154 40.46 21.97 9.68
C GLY A 154 41.58 21.32 10.43
N SER A 155 41.38 20.09 10.92
CA SER A 155 42.44 19.31 11.60
C SER A 155 43.57 18.90 10.66
N PHE A 156 43.27 18.56 9.42
CA PHE A 156 44.26 18.22 8.39
C PHE A 156 45.13 19.44 8.07
N LEU A 157 44.52 20.61 7.84
CA LEU A 157 45.23 21.85 7.57
C LEU A 157 46.10 22.30 8.76
N SER A 158 45.60 22.12 9.99
CA SER A 158 46.36 22.39 11.21
C SER A 158 47.59 21.50 11.33
N SER A 159 47.44 20.18 11.06
CA SER A 159 48.60 19.24 11.12
C SER A 159 49.64 19.55 10.04
N LEU A 160 49.21 19.95 8.84
CA LEU A 160 50.08 20.35 7.74
C LEU A 160 50.87 21.63 8.07
N GLY A 161 50.19 22.60 8.72
CA GLY A 161 50.84 23.84 9.20
C GLY A 161 51.96 23.57 10.20
N VAL A 162 51.71 22.69 11.18
CA VAL A 162 52.73 22.31 12.16
C VAL A 162 53.93 21.62 11.48
N LEU A 163 53.71 20.86 10.40
CA LEU A 163 54.77 20.15 9.69
C LEU A 163 55.61 21.09 8.81
N LEU A 164 55.01 22.17 8.27
CA LEU A 164 55.70 23.13 7.39
C LEU A 164 56.47 24.21 8.17
N PHE A 165 56.05 24.53 9.39
CA PHE A 165 56.65 25.57 10.21
C PHE A 165 57.56 25.01 11.34
N LYS A 166 57.91 23.74 11.30
CA LYS A 166 58.91 23.12 12.14
C LYS A 166 60.23 22.97 11.38
#